data_501b464a2d6e4f1488b618b8309b7df3
#
_entry.id   501b464a2d6e4f1488b618b8309b7df3
#
_cell.length_a   1.000
_cell.length_b   1.000
_cell.length_c   1.000
_cell.angle_alpha   90.00
_cell.angle_beta   90.00
_cell.angle_gamma   90.00
#
_symmetry.space_group_name_H-M   'P 1'
#
loop_
_entity.id
_entity.type
_entity.pdbx_description
1 polymer ?
#
loop_
_entity_poly.entity_id
_entity_poly.type
_entity_poly.pdbx_seq_one_letter_code
_entity_poly.pdbx_strand_id
1 'polypeptide(L)'
;MRLWDPLALRELAALLRDPVFRGRGVPHGDGRPVLLVPGFLAGDWTLRVLDAWLKRIGYATFLSGILLNVQHSEHMISLLRSRLTAVEKLSGSRVTLVGHSRGGLLAKVLSQRRPRSVEQVITLASPLADWTDLAAMTHHAVGVVRVANEVAYGRKLNAEGRFTYDLERPPAVPVTSIYTKTDDVVNFRSCLRPDIPAIPVWGSHNGLVANPEAYRVLGRLLARPRRATP
;
A
#
# COMPACT_ATOMS: atom_id res chain seq x y z
N MET A 1 14.63 11.78 0.79
CA MET A 1 13.29 11.85 0.14
C MET A 1 13.08 13.30 -0.30
N ARG A 2 12.95 13.55 -1.59
CA ARG A 2 12.60 14.89 -2.07
C ARG A 2 11.16 15.16 -1.71
N LEU A 3 10.88 16.11 -0.82
CA LEU A 3 9.53 16.57 -0.47
C LEU A 3 8.77 17.12 -1.69
N TRP A 4 9.49 17.44 -2.76
CA TRP A 4 9.00 17.87 -4.06
C TRP A 4 9.56 16.93 -5.12
N ASP A 5 8.74 15.99 -5.57
CA ASP A 5 9.05 15.11 -6.70
C ASP A 5 8.38 15.69 -7.96
N PRO A 6 9.16 16.29 -8.88
CA PRO A 6 8.60 16.90 -10.10
C PRO A 6 7.89 15.87 -10.99
N LEU A 7 8.31 14.60 -10.95
CA LEU A 7 7.67 13.54 -11.71
C LEU A 7 6.30 13.22 -11.12
N ALA A 8 6.19 13.09 -9.80
CA ALA A 8 4.91 12.87 -9.12
C ALA A 8 3.91 14.00 -9.39
N LEU A 9 4.38 15.26 -9.44
CA LEU A 9 3.53 16.39 -9.83
C LEU A 9 3.05 16.32 -11.28
N ARG A 10 3.93 15.90 -12.20
CA ARG A 10 3.55 15.66 -13.60
C ARG A 10 2.53 14.53 -13.74
N GLU A 11 2.71 13.45 -12.99
CA GLU A 11 1.79 12.31 -12.96
C GLU A 11 0.43 12.73 -12.41
N LEU A 12 0.39 13.49 -11.32
CA LEU A 12 -0.84 14.07 -10.80
C LEU A 12 -1.53 14.97 -11.84
N ALA A 13 -0.78 15.86 -12.50
CA ALA A 13 -1.33 16.73 -13.54
C ALA A 13 -1.86 15.92 -14.74
N ALA A 14 -1.18 14.85 -15.12
CA ALA A 14 -1.64 13.91 -16.15
C ALA A 14 -2.93 13.21 -15.71
N LEU A 15 -2.98 12.70 -14.48
CA LEU A 15 -4.16 12.03 -13.91
C LEU A 15 -5.38 12.96 -13.92
N LEU A 16 -5.23 14.22 -13.48
CA LEU A 16 -6.34 15.16 -13.40
C LEU A 16 -6.97 15.47 -14.76
N ARG A 17 -6.18 15.36 -15.84
CA ARG A 17 -6.64 15.53 -17.25
C ARG A 17 -7.18 14.24 -17.84
N ASP A 18 -6.76 13.09 -17.32
CA ASP A 18 -7.11 11.78 -17.87
C ASP A 18 -8.58 11.41 -17.57
N PRO A 19 -9.31 10.85 -18.55
CA PRO A 19 -10.68 10.36 -18.34
C PRO A 19 -10.83 9.35 -17.19
N VAL A 20 -9.78 8.58 -16.88
CA VAL A 20 -9.80 7.61 -15.77
C VAL A 20 -10.06 8.29 -14.42
N PHE A 21 -9.58 9.52 -14.23
CA PHE A 21 -9.83 10.25 -12.99
C PHE A 21 -11.32 10.56 -12.77
N ARG A 22 -12.10 10.63 -13.86
CA ARG A 22 -13.57 10.76 -13.83
C ARG A 22 -14.28 9.40 -13.77
N GLY A 23 -13.56 8.30 -13.62
CA GLY A 23 -14.10 6.93 -13.59
C GLY A 23 -14.37 6.33 -14.96
N ARG A 24 -13.93 6.96 -16.07
CA ARG A 24 -14.14 6.44 -17.41
C ARG A 24 -13.12 5.36 -17.76
N GLY A 25 -13.57 4.29 -18.42
CA GLY A 25 -12.71 3.21 -18.88
C GLY A 25 -12.23 2.26 -17.77
N VAL A 26 -12.86 2.30 -16.59
CA VAL A 26 -12.65 1.36 -15.49
C VAL A 26 -13.98 0.84 -14.96
N PRO A 27 -14.02 -0.40 -14.44
CA PRO A 27 -15.21 -0.91 -13.78
C PRO A 27 -15.55 -0.08 -12.54
N HIS A 28 -16.84 0.05 -12.27
CA HIS A 28 -17.34 0.69 -11.06
C HIS A 28 -17.47 -0.35 -9.93
N GLY A 29 -17.21 0.09 -8.71
CA GLY A 29 -17.41 -0.69 -7.50
C GLY A 29 -18.90 -0.76 -7.10
N ASP A 30 -19.16 -1.63 -6.13
CA ASP A 30 -20.48 -1.90 -5.58
C ASP A 30 -20.54 -1.62 -4.06
N GLY A 31 -19.82 -0.61 -3.61
CA GLY A 31 -19.70 -0.27 -2.18
C GLY A 31 -18.70 -1.12 -1.42
N ARG A 32 -17.93 -2.00 -2.08
CA ARG A 32 -16.92 -2.83 -1.40
C ARG A 32 -15.89 -2.00 -0.64
N PRO A 33 -15.52 -2.43 0.59
CA PRO A 33 -14.59 -1.68 1.44
C PRO A 33 -13.15 -1.80 0.94
N VAL A 34 -12.47 -0.65 0.90
CA VAL A 34 -11.04 -0.55 0.59
C VAL A 34 -10.36 0.25 1.70
N LEU A 35 -9.36 -0.34 2.35
CA LEU A 35 -8.52 0.34 3.34
C LEU A 35 -7.18 0.74 2.71
N LEU A 36 -6.87 2.03 2.77
CA LEU A 36 -5.66 2.62 2.19
C LEU A 36 -4.57 2.76 3.25
N VAL A 37 -3.33 2.34 2.93
CA VAL A 37 -2.19 2.36 3.85
C VAL A 37 -1.02 3.13 3.23
N PRO A 38 -0.57 4.26 3.86
CA PRO A 38 0.47 5.13 3.31
C PRO A 38 1.87 4.55 3.46
N GLY A 39 2.82 5.08 2.68
CA GLY A 39 4.24 4.72 2.69
C GLY A 39 5.02 5.26 3.88
N PHE A 40 6.33 4.96 3.91
CA PHE A 40 7.26 5.48 4.91
C PHE A 40 7.36 7.01 4.84
N LEU A 41 7.44 7.69 5.98
CA LEU A 41 7.43 9.15 6.12
C LEU A 41 6.20 9.85 5.52
N ALA A 42 5.16 9.08 5.20
CA ALA A 42 3.90 9.55 4.65
C ALA A 42 2.75 9.29 5.62
N GLY A 43 1.65 9.99 5.41
CA GLY A 43 0.39 9.78 6.14
C GLY A 43 -0.78 9.68 5.18
N ASP A 44 -1.97 9.52 5.71
CA ASP A 44 -3.22 9.39 4.94
C ASP A 44 -3.45 10.54 3.96
N TRP A 45 -2.86 11.71 4.22
CA TRP A 45 -2.94 12.88 3.34
C TRP A 45 -2.34 12.62 1.95
N THR A 46 -1.34 11.72 1.83
CA THR A 46 -0.75 11.36 0.53
C THR A 46 -1.68 10.53 -0.34
N LEU A 47 -2.67 9.88 0.24
CA LEU A 47 -3.61 8.99 -0.44
C LEU A 47 -4.97 9.65 -0.73
N ARG A 48 -5.13 10.94 -0.42
CA ARG A 48 -6.41 11.65 -0.59
C ARG A 48 -6.94 11.66 -2.03
N VAL A 49 -6.05 11.77 -3.02
CA VAL A 49 -6.42 11.76 -4.44
C VAL A 49 -6.94 10.38 -4.82
N LEU A 50 -6.26 9.32 -4.37
CA LEU A 50 -6.67 7.94 -4.59
C LEU A 50 -7.99 7.62 -3.87
N ASP A 51 -8.15 8.06 -2.62
CA ASP A 51 -9.39 7.93 -1.84
C ASP A 51 -10.58 8.57 -2.56
N ALA A 52 -10.42 9.82 -3.02
CA ALA A 52 -11.45 10.54 -3.74
C ALA A 52 -11.83 9.86 -5.07
N TRP A 53 -10.86 9.32 -5.79
CA TRP A 53 -11.11 8.58 -7.02
C TRP A 53 -11.83 7.26 -6.77
N LEU A 54 -11.42 6.48 -5.79
CA LEU A 54 -12.07 5.21 -5.45
C LEU A 54 -13.53 5.42 -5.03
N LYS A 55 -13.81 6.46 -4.24
CA LYS A 55 -15.18 6.86 -3.89
C LYS A 55 -15.99 7.20 -5.14
N ARG A 56 -15.40 7.95 -6.07
CA ARG A 56 -16.04 8.33 -7.34
C ARG A 56 -16.42 7.13 -8.19
N ILE A 57 -15.60 6.08 -8.20
CA ILE A 57 -15.91 4.84 -8.91
C ILE A 57 -16.69 3.82 -8.08
N GLY A 58 -17.26 4.24 -6.94
CA GLY A 58 -18.24 3.46 -6.18
C GLY A 58 -17.69 2.50 -5.13
N TYR A 59 -16.46 2.68 -4.63
CA TYR A 59 -15.94 1.92 -3.49
C TYR A 59 -16.16 2.65 -2.16
N ALA A 60 -16.41 1.91 -1.08
CA ALA A 60 -16.39 2.43 0.27
C ALA A 60 -14.93 2.46 0.77
N THR A 61 -14.29 3.62 0.70
CA THR A 61 -12.88 3.77 1.07
C THR A 61 -12.70 4.27 2.49
N PHE A 62 -11.66 3.75 3.13
CA PHE A 62 -11.25 4.09 4.49
C PHE A 62 -9.77 4.41 4.51
N LEU A 63 -9.40 5.47 5.18
CA LEU A 63 -8.02 5.82 5.46
C LEU A 63 -7.55 5.12 6.73
N SER A 64 -6.25 4.86 6.82
CA SER A 64 -5.64 4.04 7.88
C SER A 64 -5.69 4.65 9.29
N GLY A 65 -5.79 5.97 9.38
CA GLY A 65 -5.58 6.74 10.62
C GLY A 65 -4.11 7.08 10.90
N ILE A 66 -3.22 6.78 9.96
CA ILE A 66 -1.78 7.05 10.08
C ILE A 66 -1.51 8.50 9.68
N LEU A 67 -1.03 9.30 10.64
CA LEU A 67 -0.58 10.67 10.39
C LEU A 67 0.82 10.71 9.78
N LEU A 68 1.72 9.86 10.29
CA LEU A 68 3.09 9.70 9.80
C LEU A 68 3.56 8.25 10.02
N ASN A 69 3.90 7.55 8.93
CA ASN A 69 4.30 6.14 8.97
C ASN A 69 5.81 6.01 9.24
N VAL A 70 6.20 6.20 10.51
CA VAL A 70 7.61 6.12 10.96
C VAL A 70 7.81 5.19 12.15
N GLN A 71 6.74 4.79 12.82
CA GLN A 71 6.81 3.98 14.03
C GLN A 71 7.18 2.53 13.70
N HIS A 72 7.56 1.78 14.72
CA HIS A 72 7.92 0.38 14.62
C HIS A 72 6.83 -0.46 13.93
N SER A 73 7.23 -1.44 13.12
CA SER A 73 6.30 -2.20 12.26
C SER A 73 5.20 -2.91 13.05
N GLU A 74 5.50 -3.49 14.20
CA GLU A 74 4.50 -4.17 15.05
C GLU A 74 3.48 -3.19 15.66
N HIS A 75 3.91 -1.99 16.02
CA HIS A 75 2.99 -0.95 16.46
C HIS A 75 2.02 -0.56 15.34
N MET A 76 2.56 -0.34 14.13
CA MET A 76 1.73 -0.04 12.96
C MET A 76 0.76 -1.17 12.62
N ILE A 77 1.19 -2.43 12.72
CA ILE A 77 0.31 -3.59 12.54
C ILE A 77 -0.81 -3.62 13.59
N SER A 78 -0.50 -3.30 14.85
CA SER A 78 -1.53 -3.23 15.90
C SER A 78 -2.59 -2.17 15.61
N LEU A 79 -2.16 -0.96 15.21
CA LEU A 79 -3.05 0.12 14.80
C LEU A 79 -3.91 -0.29 13.59
N LEU A 80 -3.29 -0.82 12.55
CA LEU A 80 -3.99 -1.26 11.34
C LEU A 80 -4.95 -2.42 11.60
N ARG A 81 -4.63 -3.33 12.54
CA ARG A 81 -5.53 -4.40 12.96
C ARG A 81 -6.82 -3.84 13.57
N SER A 82 -6.70 -2.87 14.46
CA SER A 82 -7.86 -2.20 15.06
C SER A 82 -8.68 -1.48 14.00
N ARG A 83 -8.01 -0.80 13.06
CA ARG A 83 -8.68 -0.12 11.95
C ARG A 83 -9.40 -1.09 11.02
N LEU A 84 -8.75 -2.20 10.64
CA LEU A 84 -9.35 -3.26 9.82
C LEU A 84 -10.61 -3.84 10.49
N THR A 85 -10.55 -4.13 11.79
CA THR A 85 -11.71 -4.64 12.54
C THR A 85 -12.87 -3.65 12.53
N ALA A 86 -12.60 -2.36 12.69
CA ALA A 86 -13.64 -1.33 12.61
C ALA A 86 -14.27 -1.24 11.21
N VAL A 87 -13.45 -1.28 10.16
CA VAL A 87 -13.93 -1.26 8.77
C VAL A 87 -14.75 -2.50 8.44
N GLU A 88 -14.28 -3.69 8.83
CA GLU A 88 -14.98 -4.95 8.65
C GLU A 88 -16.35 -4.94 9.33
N LYS A 89 -16.42 -4.45 10.57
CA LYS A 89 -17.69 -4.30 11.32
C LYS A 89 -18.65 -3.33 10.64
N LEU A 90 -18.15 -2.20 10.13
CA LEU A 90 -18.99 -1.18 9.46
C LEU A 90 -19.52 -1.65 8.12
N SER A 91 -18.71 -2.40 7.36
CA SER A 91 -19.06 -2.82 6.00
C SER A 91 -19.76 -4.20 5.94
N GLY A 92 -19.68 -4.98 7.01
CA GLY A 92 -20.19 -6.36 7.05
C GLY A 92 -19.49 -7.32 6.08
N SER A 93 -18.29 -6.96 5.57
CA SER A 93 -17.62 -7.73 4.53
C SER A 93 -16.10 -7.65 4.63
N ARG A 94 -15.41 -8.60 3.97
CA ARG A 94 -13.95 -8.62 3.88
C ARG A 94 -13.45 -7.37 3.17
N VAL A 95 -12.28 -6.88 3.58
CA VAL A 95 -11.73 -5.60 3.17
C VAL A 95 -10.57 -5.81 2.19
N THR A 96 -10.58 -5.10 1.06
CA THR A 96 -9.39 -4.99 0.22
C THR A 96 -8.41 -4.00 0.84
N LEU A 97 -7.14 -4.38 0.93
CA LEU A 97 -6.06 -3.50 1.39
C LEU A 97 -5.30 -2.96 0.18
N VAL A 98 -5.13 -1.65 0.09
CA VAL A 98 -4.26 -1.00 -0.90
C VAL A 98 -3.16 -0.26 -0.16
N GLY A 99 -1.91 -0.69 -0.35
CA GLY A 99 -0.77 -0.13 0.36
C GLY A 99 0.30 0.43 -0.59
N HIS A 100 0.78 1.63 -0.29
CA HIS A 100 1.89 2.24 -1.02
C HIS A 100 3.22 2.00 -0.29
N SER A 101 4.26 1.58 -1.02
CA SER A 101 5.62 1.44 -0.47
C SER A 101 5.62 0.59 0.81
N ARG A 102 6.16 1.08 1.93
CA ARG A 102 6.08 0.43 3.26
C ARG A 102 4.64 0.04 3.64
N GLY A 103 3.65 0.83 3.23
CA GLY A 103 2.23 0.52 3.48
C GLY A 103 1.77 -0.79 2.87
N GLY A 104 2.34 -1.18 1.74
CA GLY A 104 2.08 -2.50 1.13
C GLY A 104 2.69 -3.65 1.90
N LEU A 105 3.88 -3.45 2.51
CA LEU A 105 4.48 -4.44 3.42
C LEU A 105 3.59 -4.67 4.64
N LEU A 106 3.14 -3.57 5.26
CA LEU A 106 2.21 -3.60 6.39
C LEU A 106 0.88 -4.29 6.02
N ALA A 107 0.33 -3.98 4.84
CA ALA A 107 -0.90 -4.60 4.35
C ALA A 107 -0.73 -6.11 4.13
N LYS A 108 0.40 -6.56 3.54
CA LYS A 108 0.70 -7.98 3.37
C LYS A 108 0.80 -8.70 4.71
N VAL A 109 1.56 -8.16 5.67
CA VAL A 109 1.69 -8.76 7.01
C VAL A 109 0.34 -8.79 7.74
N LEU A 110 -0.44 -7.72 7.66
CA LEU A 110 -1.79 -7.69 8.24
C LEU A 110 -2.68 -8.78 7.65
N SER A 111 -2.62 -9.01 6.34
CA SER A 111 -3.40 -10.06 5.67
C SER A 111 -2.98 -11.47 6.09
N GLN A 112 -1.69 -11.69 6.38
CA GLN A 112 -1.21 -12.97 6.94
C GLN A 112 -1.80 -13.25 8.32
N ARG A 113 -1.94 -12.21 9.15
CA ARG A 113 -2.46 -12.33 10.51
C ARG A 113 -4.00 -12.31 10.60
N ARG A 114 -4.67 -11.80 9.57
CA ARG A 114 -6.13 -11.65 9.50
C ARG A 114 -6.71 -12.09 8.14
N PRO A 115 -6.40 -13.32 7.68
CA PRO A 115 -6.77 -13.75 6.33
C PRO A 115 -8.29 -13.83 6.11
N ARG A 116 -9.07 -14.04 7.17
CA ARG A 116 -10.53 -14.07 7.10
C ARG A 116 -11.17 -12.70 6.96
N SER A 117 -10.48 -11.62 7.36
CA SER A 117 -10.96 -10.24 7.28
C SER A 117 -10.52 -9.54 6.00
N VAL A 118 -9.50 -10.07 5.30
CA VAL A 118 -8.92 -9.45 4.11
C VAL A 118 -9.32 -10.19 2.85
N GLU A 119 -9.88 -9.47 1.88
CA GLU A 119 -10.28 -10.02 0.57
C GLU A 119 -9.07 -10.23 -0.34
N GLN A 120 -8.28 -9.19 -0.51
CA GLN A 120 -7.04 -9.17 -1.28
C GLN A 120 -6.15 -8.02 -0.83
N VAL A 121 -4.89 -8.06 -1.24
CA VAL A 121 -3.94 -6.96 -1.07
C VAL A 121 -3.45 -6.50 -2.44
N ILE A 122 -3.46 -5.19 -2.68
CA ILE A 122 -2.85 -4.58 -3.86
C ILE A 122 -1.76 -3.63 -3.37
N THR A 123 -0.55 -3.80 -3.84
CA THR A 123 0.57 -2.95 -3.44
C THR A 123 1.00 -2.05 -4.58
N LEU A 124 1.41 -0.83 -4.25
CA LEU A 124 1.95 0.17 -5.16
C LEU A 124 3.41 0.42 -4.75
N ALA A 125 4.38 0.11 -5.62
CA ALA A 125 5.81 0.31 -5.39
C ALA A 125 6.33 -0.25 -4.05
N SER A 126 5.91 -1.45 -3.67
CA SER A 126 6.28 -2.06 -2.38
C SER A 126 7.37 -3.13 -2.55
N PRO A 127 8.50 -3.05 -1.82
CA PRO A 127 9.60 -4.00 -1.93
C PRO A 127 9.31 -5.31 -1.19
N LEU A 128 8.43 -6.14 -1.79
CA LEU A 128 7.93 -7.39 -1.19
C LEU A 128 8.95 -8.52 -1.16
N ALA A 129 9.96 -8.51 -2.04
CA ALA A 129 11.00 -9.54 -2.12
C ALA A 129 12.19 -9.20 -1.23
N ASP A 130 12.60 -7.94 -1.22
CA ASP A 130 13.69 -7.44 -0.38
C ASP A 130 13.38 -6.02 0.09
N TRP A 131 12.85 -5.89 1.29
CA TRP A 131 12.47 -4.62 1.88
C TRP A 131 13.68 -3.78 2.33
N THR A 132 14.90 -4.31 2.27
CA THR A 132 16.14 -3.63 2.60
C THR A 132 16.82 -3.01 1.36
N ASP A 133 16.45 -3.40 0.15
CA ASP A 133 17.00 -2.89 -1.11
C ASP A 133 16.37 -1.53 -1.49
N LEU A 134 16.83 -0.51 -0.79
CA LEU A 134 16.37 0.87 -0.90
C LEU A 134 17.50 1.77 -1.43
N ALA A 135 17.17 2.86 -2.08
CA ALA A 135 18.14 3.90 -2.44
C ALA A 135 18.87 4.43 -1.21
N ALA A 136 20.16 4.79 -1.35
CA ALA A 136 21.04 5.17 -0.24
C ALA A 136 20.45 6.24 0.69
N MET A 137 19.76 7.24 0.12
CA MET A 137 19.11 8.30 0.91
C MET A 137 17.93 7.76 1.74
N THR A 138 17.17 6.81 1.20
CA THR A 138 16.08 6.14 1.91
C THR A 138 16.60 5.25 3.02
N HIS A 139 17.70 4.53 2.77
CA HIS A 139 18.42 3.75 3.77
C HIS A 139 18.85 4.61 4.97
N HIS A 140 19.39 5.80 4.71
CA HIS A 140 19.80 6.73 5.76
C HIS A 140 18.61 7.21 6.60
N ALA A 141 17.52 7.61 5.94
CA ALA A 141 16.29 8.03 6.62
C ALA A 141 15.67 6.91 7.47
N VAL A 142 15.63 5.68 6.95
CA VAL A 142 15.16 4.49 7.70
C VAL A 142 16.08 4.23 8.90
N GLY A 143 17.40 4.34 8.74
CA GLY A 143 18.37 4.18 9.84
C GLY A 143 18.14 5.19 10.96
N VAL A 144 17.99 6.48 10.63
CA VAL A 144 17.73 7.54 11.63
C VAL A 144 16.40 7.29 12.38
N VAL A 145 15.34 6.94 11.66
CA VAL A 145 14.02 6.65 12.27
C VAL A 145 14.10 5.41 13.15
N ARG A 146 14.85 4.37 12.73
CA ARG A 146 15.05 3.16 13.53
C ARG A 146 15.75 3.49 14.86
N VAL A 147 16.84 4.26 14.83
CA VAL A 147 17.54 4.68 16.04
C VAL A 147 16.62 5.51 16.95
N ALA A 148 15.86 6.45 16.39
CA ALA A 148 14.91 7.24 17.16
C ALA A 148 13.82 6.37 17.83
N ASN A 149 13.30 5.37 17.13
CA ASN A 149 12.35 4.41 17.69
C ASN A 149 12.98 3.51 18.78
N GLU A 150 14.21 3.05 18.61
CA GLU A 150 14.94 2.27 19.60
C GLU A 150 15.17 3.06 20.89
N VAL A 151 15.46 4.36 20.77
CA VAL A 151 15.59 5.27 21.92
C VAL A 151 14.24 5.52 22.61
N ALA A 152 13.19 5.78 21.82
CA ALA A 152 11.87 6.13 22.34
C ALA A 152 11.13 4.95 23.00
N TYR A 153 11.29 3.73 22.47
CA TYR A 153 10.52 2.56 22.89
C TYR A 153 11.34 1.48 23.58
N GLY A 154 12.66 1.67 23.70
CA GLY A 154 13.60 0.72 24.32
C GLY A 154 13.86 -0.53 23.46
N ARG A 155 14.99 -1.20 23.72
CA ARG A 155 15.43 -2.41 22.98
C ARG A 155 14.50 -3.65 23.10
N LYS A 156 13.40 -3.57 23.82
CA LYS A 156 12.44 -4.68 23.99
C LYS A 156 11.63 -5.04 22.74
N LEU A 157 11.81 -4.32 21.66
CA LEU A 157 11.11 -4.56 20.40
C LEU A 157 11.96 -5.38 19.41
N ASN A 158 12.40 -6.57 19.80
CA ASN A 158 12.82 -7.66 18.87
C ASN A 158 11.64 -8.13 17.97
N ALA A 159 10.71 -7.25 17.70
CA ALA A 159 9.47 -7.53 16.99
C ALA A 159 9.62 -7.48 15.45
N GLU A 160 10.75 -6.98 14.93
CA GLU A 160 11.03 -7.02 13.49
C GLU A 160 11.14 -8.46 12.97
N GLY A 161 11.67 -9.41 13.78
CA GLY A 161 11.77 -10.81 13.39
C GLY A 161 10.42 -11.45 13.06
N ARG A 162 9.37 -11.14 13.84
CA ARG A 162 8.02 -11.64 13.57
C ARG A 162 7.41 -10.97 12.33
N PHE A 163 7.60 -9.66 12.18
CA PHE A 163 7.14 -8.93 11.01
C PHE A 163 7.77 -9.47 9.74
N THR A 164 9.11 -9.63 9.73
CA THR A 164 9.88 -10.18 8.61
C THR A 164 9.44 -11.60 8.29
N TYR A 165 9.30 -12.47 9.30
CA TYR A 165 8.79 -13.83 9.12
C TYR A 165 7.42 -13.84 8.42
N ASP A 166 6.46 -13.04 8.88
CA ASP A 166 5.14 -12.96 8.26
C ASP A 166 5.18 -12.34 6.85
N LEU A 167 6.12 -11.41 6.60
CA LEU A 167 6.32 -10.79 5.29
C LEU A 167 6.90 -11.80 4.27
N GLU A 168 7.79 -12.67 4.69
CA GLU A 168 8.45 -13.65 3.82
C GLU A 168 7.56 -14.85 3.47
N ARG A 169 6.57 -15.17 4.29
CA ARG A 169 5.66 -16.29 4.03
C ARG A 169 4.91 -16.11 2.71
N PRO A 170 4.55 -17.22 2.04
CA PRO A 170 3.62 -17.16 0.91
C PRO A 170 2.32 -16.44 1.26
N PRO A 171 1.68 -15.71 0.32
CA PRO A 171 0.47 -14.96 0.60
C PRO A 171 -0.70 -15.84 1.08
N ALA A 172 -1.29 -15.50 2.23
CA ALA A 172 -2.49 -16.17 2.77
C ALA A 172 -3.77 -15.75 2.06
N VAL A 173 -3.75 -14.64 1.34
CA VAL A 173 -4.82 -14.12 0.50
C VAL A 173 -4.24 -13.66 -0.85
N PRO A 174 -5.05 -13.43 -1.90
CA PRO A 174 -4.54 -12.90 -3.15
C PRO A 174 -3.76 -11.58 -2.93
N VAL A 175 -2.54 -11.51 -3.43
CA VAL A 175 -1.71 -10.29 -3.44
C VAL A 175 -1.35 -9.97 -4.88
N THR A 176 -1.39 -8.70 -5.27
CA THR A 176 -0.90 -8.24 -6.58
C THR A 176 -0.02 -7.00 -6.37
N SER A 177 1.17 -7.02 -6.98
CA SER A 177 2.12 -5.90 -6.95
C SER A 177 1.98 -5.04 -8.20
N ILE A 178 1.75 -3.74 -8.04
CA ILE A 178 1.88 -2.74 -9.12
C ILE A 178 3.20 -2.02 -8.87
N TYR A 179 4.07 -2.00 -9.86
CA TYR A 179 5.42 -1.44 -9.72
C TYR A 179 5.82 -0.61 -10.93
N THR A 180 6.87 0.17 -10.80
CA THR A 180 7.47 0.90 -11.93
C THR A 180 8.95 0.58 -12.05
N LYS A 181 9.43 0.42 -13.30
CA LYS A 181 10.85 0.19 -13.58
C LYS A 181 11.71 1.44 -13.41
N THR A 182 11.06 2.60 -13.33
CA THR A 182 11.69 3.91 -13.14
C THR A 182 11.57 4.42 -11.70
N ASP A 183 11.40 3.49 -10.74
CA ASP A 183 11.38 3.77 -9.32
C ASP A 183 12.77 4.26 -8.87
N ASP A 184 12.81 5.43 -8.23
CA ASP A 184 14.02 6.10 -7.76
C ASP A 184 14.24 5.96 -6.23
N VAL A 185 13.32 5.26 -5.55
CA VAL A 185 13.35 5.06 -4.09
C VAL A 185 13.62 3.61 -3.74
N VAL A 186 13.01 2.69 -4.48
CA VAL A 186 13.09 1.24 -4.29
C VAL A 186 13.63 0.60 -5.57
N ASN A 187 14.57 -0.33 -5.45
CA ASN A 187 14.89 -1.16 -6.61
C ASN A 187 13.63 -1.93 -7.04
N PHE A 188 13.16 -1.71 -8.26
CA PHE A 188 11.92 -2.33 -8.74
C PHE A 188 11.94 -3.86 -8.68
N ARG A 189 13.13 -4.49 -8.75
CA ARG A 189 13.27 -5.95 -8.61
C ARG A 189 12.80 -6.44 -7.25
N SER A 190 12.94 -5.61 -6.22
CA SER A 190 12.44 -5.91 -4.87
C SER A 190 10.92 -5.92 -4.78
N CYS A 191 10.22 -5.36 -5.78
CA CYS A 191 8.76 -5.48 -5.89
C CYS A 191 8.31 -6.83 -6.50
N LEU A 192 9.26 -7.64 -7.02
CA LEU A 192 8.98 -8.86 -7.77
C LEU A 192 9.21 -10.10 -6.89
N ARG A 193 8.15 -10.83 -6.62
CA ARG A 193 8.20 -12.13 -5.96
C ARG A 193 7.61 -13.19 -6.88
N PRO A 194 8.22 -14.40 -6.97
CA PRO A 194 7.71 -15.47 -7.84
C PRO A 194 6.28 -15.91 -7.51
N ASP A 195 5.88 -15.80 -6.24
CA ASP A 195 4.57 -16.20 -5.73
C ASP A 195 3.52 -15.07 -5.76
N ILE A 196 3.87 -13.88 -6.28
CA ILE A 196 2.99 -12.70 -6.34
C ILE A 196 2.95 -12.14 -7.76
N PRO A 197 1.80 -12.13 -8.43
CA PRO A 197 1.64 -11.46 -9.71
C PRO A 197 2.07 -9.99 -9.64
N ALA A 198 2.89 -9.56 -10.60
CA ALA A 198 3.41 -8.20 -10.66
C ALA A 198 3.06 -7.53 -11.99
N ILE A 199 2.56 -6.30 -11.95
CA ILE A 199 2.10 -5.55 -13.11
C ILE A 199 2.94 -4.27 -13.20
N PRO A 200 3.73 -4.11 -14.27
CA PRO A 200 4.49 -2.88 -14.49
C PRO A 200 3.56 -1.75 -14.96
N VAL A 201 3.85 -0.54 -14.50
CA VAL A 201 3.28 0.71 -15.01
C VAL A 201 4.41 1.72 -15.19
N TRP A 202 4.22 2.71 -16.02
CA TRP A 202 5.16 3.81 -16.13
C TRP A 202 4.88 4.85 -15.05
N GLY A 203 5.93 5.34 -14.37
CA GLY A 203 5.79 6.39 -13.35
C GLY A 203 6.96 6.46 -12.37
N SER A 204 6.86 7.33 -11.36
CA SER A 204 7.79 7.44 -10.25
C SER A 204 7.26 6.72 -9.01
N HIS A 205 8.14 6.48 -8.03
CA HIS A 205 7.76 5.84 -6.77
C HIS A 205 6.57 6.53 -6.09
N ASN A 206 6.72 7.86 -5.88
CA ASN A 206 5.68 8.65 -5.20
C ASN A 206 4.49 8.95 -6.11
N GLY A 207 4.70 8.97 -7.42
CA GLY A 207 3.66 9.26 -8.40
C GLY A 207 2.64 8.14 -8.56
N LEU A 208 2.98 6.89 -8.27
CA LEU A 208 2.06 5.76 -8.48
C LEU A 208 0.71 5.92 -7.74
N VAL A 209 0.67 6.67 -6.64
CA VAL A 209 -0.58 6.97 -5.93
C VAL A 209 -1.48 8.00 -6.64
N ALA A 210 -0.97 8.61 -7.69
CA ALA A 210 -1.67 9.61 -8.51
C ALA A 210 -1.36 9.44 -10.01
N ASN A 211 -1.25 8.20 -10.48
CA ASN A 211 -0.84 7.83 -11.82
C ASN A 211 -2.03 7.23 -12.61
N PRO A 212 -2.33 7.71 -13.83
CA PRO A 212 -3.49 7.26 -14.60
C PRO A 212 -3.39 5.78 -15.00
N GLU A 213 -2.20 5.27 -15.30
CA GLU A 213 -2.01 3.85 -15.67
C GLU A 213 -2.20 2.95 -14.45
N ALA A 214 -1.63 3.33 -13.30
CA ALA A 214 -1.83 2.64 -12.02
C ALA A 214 -3.33 2.60 -11.66
N TYR A 215 -4.08 3.67 -11.89
CA TYR A 215 -5.52 3.73 -11.63
C TYR A 215 -6.31 2.77 -12.52
N ARG A 216 -5.97 2.68 -13.81
CA ARG A 216 -6.60 1.69 -14.71
C ARG A 216 -6.33 0.25 -14.25
N VAL A 217 -5.10 -0.05 -13.86
CA VAL A 217 -4.72 -1.37 -13.33
C VAL A 217 -5.48 -1.64 -12.04
N LEU A 218 -5.46 -0.71 -11.10
CA LEU A 218 -6.14 -0.82 -9.81
C LEU A 218 -7.65 -1.04 -9.97
N GLY A 219 -8.32 -0.27 -10.85
CA GLY A 219 -9.74 -0.44 -11.12
C GLY A 219 -10.08 -1.84 -11.63
N ARG A 220 -9.28 -2.41 -12.53
CA ARG A 220 -9.46 -3.80 -13.01
C ARG A 220 -9.23 -4.85 -11.92
N LEU A 221 -8.23 -4.65 -11.06
CA LEU A 221 -7.94 -5.57 -9.95
C LEU A 221 -9.05 -5.57 -8.90
N LEU A 222 -9.56 -4.41 -8.56
CA LEU A 222 -10.64 -4.25 -7.60
C LEU A 222 -11.97 -4.85 -8.09
N ALA A 223 -12.21 -4.86 -9.41
CA ALA A 223 -13.44 -5.39 -10.00
C ALA A 223 -13.49 -6.92 -10.09
N ARG A 224 -12.37 -7.61 -9.82
CA ARG A 224 -12.35 -9.09 -9.88
C ARG A 224 -13.42 -9.69 -8.96
N PRO A 225 -14.10 -10.79 -9.42
CA PRO A 225 -15.08 -11.48 -8.59
C PRO A 225 -14.45 -11.93 -7.26
N ARG A 226 -15.21 -11.86 -6.19
CA ARG A 226 -14.81 -12.44 -4.90
C ARG A 226 -14.63 -13.95 -5.07
N ARG A 227 -13.54 -14.48 -4.50
CA ARG A 227 -13.47 -15.93 -4.35
C ARG A 227 -14.55 -16.35 -3.35
N ALA A 228 -15.35 -17.35 -3.74
CA ALA A 228 -16.26 -17.98 -2.79
C ALA A 228 -15.46 -18.41 -1.56
N THR A 229 -15.94 -18.05 -0.38
CA THR A 229 -15.37 -18.55 0.88
C THR A 229 -15.65 -20.03 0.93
N PRO A 230 -14.61 -20.90 1.15
CA PRO A 230 -14.86 -22.31 1.37
C PRO A 230 -15.66 -22.54 2.63
#